data_7bc34d05b8e44c8422f23b656eeae972
#
_entry.id   7bc34d05b8e44c8422f23b656eeae972
#
_cell.length_a   1.000
_cell.length_b   1.000
_cell.length_c   1.000
_cell.angle_alpha   90.00
_cell.angle_beta   90.00
_cell.angle_gamma   90.00
#
_symmetry.space_group_name_H-M   'P 1'
#
loop_
_entity.id
_entity.type
_entity.pdbx_description
1 polymer ?
#
loop_
_entity_poly.entity_id
_entity_poly.type
_entity_poly.pdbx_seq_one_letter_code
_entity_poly.pdbx_strand_id
1 'polypeptide(L)'
;MRLTVGRDLLAHHAISRLVLHALAAAVLSGILLLLLDAMFSPAIATGLYLLAAPGVTTLVARLYFREPGAEEPLITAIAFTALAGGVDLAMATFARGSFDLVYPTIGFGFPLILVFGVTGLTGELVPRPHSRT
;
A
#
# COMPACT_ATOMS: atom_id res chain seq x y z
N MET A 1 21.29 30.20 3.60
CA MET A 1 19.91 30.21 3.15
C MET A 1 19.62 29.37 1.88
N ARG A 2 20.55 29.22 0.94
CA ARG A 2 20.38 28.38 -0.28
C ARG A 2 20.40 26.87 -0.05
N LEU A 3 21.03 26.39 1.03
CA LEU A 3 21.15 24.95 1.31
C LEU A 3 19.90 24.33 1.94
N THR A 4 19.05 25.11 2.57
CA THR A 4 17.79 24.62 3.17
C THR A 4 16.70 24.41 2.13
N VAL A 5 16.60 25.31 1.14
CA VAL A 5 15.59 25.20 0.07
C VAL A 5 15.77 23.92 -0.78
N GLY A 6 17.02 23.54 -1.03
CA GLY A 6 17.30 22.31 -1.79
C GLY A 6 16.92 21.04 -1.02
N ARG A 7 17.12 21.02 0.30
CA ARG A 7 16.73 19.88 1.15
C ARG A 7 15.23 19.71 1.25
N ASP A 8 14.50 20.81 1.39
CA ASP A 8 13.05 20.77 1.49
C ASP A 8 12.41 20.30 0.18
N LEU A 9 12.93 20.74 -0.97
CA LEU A 9 12.46 20.27 -2.28
C LEU A 9 12.71 18.78 -2.49
N LEU A 10 13.88 18.27 -2.11
CA LEU A 10 14.20 16.84 -2.21
C LEU A 10 13.32 15.99 -1.28
N ALA A 11 13.06 16.48 -0.06
CA ALA A 11 12.15 15.81 0.87
C ALA A 11 10.73 15.75 0.33
N HIS A 12 10.22 16.82 -0.26
CA HIS A 12 8.90 16.85 -0.90
C HIS A 12 8.79 15.85 -2.06
N HIS A 13 9.82 15.75 -2.89
CA HIS A 13 9.84 14.77 -3.99
C HIS A 13 9.85 13.32 -3.48
N ALA A 14 10.61 13.03 -2.42
CA ALA A 14 10.66 11.70 -1.84
C ALA A 14 9.31 11.29 -1.24
N ILE A 15 8.65 12.18 -0.50
CA ILE A 15 7.33 11.96 0.07
C ILE A 15 6.28 11.79 -1.03
N SER A 16 6.31 12.62 -2.08
CA SER A 16 5.38 12.51 -3.21
C SER A 16 5.49 11.14 -3.90
N ARG A 17 6.69 10.63 -4.11
CA ARG A 17 6.91 9.31 -4.72
C ARG A 17 6.39 8.18 -3.84
N LEU A 18 6.66 8.26 -2.54
CA LEU A 18 6.15 7.29 -1.57
C LEU A 18 4.62 7.25 -1.58
N VAL A 19 3.99 8.41 -1.49
CA VAL A 19 2.52 8.54 -1.49
C VAL A 19 1.93 8.04 -2.81
N LEU A 20 2.52 8.37 -3.95
CA LEU A 20 2.05 7.89 -5.26
C LEU A 20 2.10 6.37 -5.38
N HIS A 21 3.18 5.73 -4.97
CA HIS A 21 3.29 4.27 -5.01
C HIS A 21 2.32 3.61 -4.03
N ALA A 22 2.24 4.11 -2.81
CA ALA A 22 1.30 3.60 -1.81
C ALA A 22 -0.16 3.76 -2.26
N LEU A 23 -0.51 4.92 -2.84
CA LEU A 23 -1.83 5.17 -3.39
C LEU A 23 -2.13 4.26 -4.59
N ALA A 24 -1.16 4.06 -5.48
CA ALA A 24 -1.30 3.14 -6.62
C ALA A 24 -1.56 1.71 -6.15
N ALA A 25 -0.81 1.22 -5.15
CA ALA A 25 -1.04 -0.10 -4.56
C ALA A 25 -2.44 -0.21 -3.95
N ALA A 26 -2.87 0.79 -3.19
CA ALA A 26 -4.18 0.82 -2.55
C ALA A 26 -5.32 0.84 -3.57
N VAL A 27 -5.23 1.68 -4.60
CA VAL A 27 -6.26 1.79 -5.66
C VAL A 27 -6.33 0.51 -6.48
N LEU A 28 -5.20 -0.07 -6.88
CA LEU A 28 -5.15 -1.34 -7.61
C LEU A 28 -5.77 -2.48 -6.80
N SER A 29 -5.46 -2.55 -5.51
CA SER A 29 -6.06 -3.54 -4.60
C SER A 29 -7.56 -3.32 -4.44
N GLY A 30 -8.01 -2.08 -4.33
CA GLY A 30 -9.42 -1.73 -4.24
C GLY A 30 -10.20 -2.10 -5.51
N ILE A 31 -9.66 -1.80 -6.69
CA ILE A 31 -10.25 -2.20 -7.97
C ILE A 31 -10.34 -3.72 -8.06
N LEU A 32 -9.29 -4.42 -7.66
CA LEU A 32 -9.28 -5.87 -7.64
C LEU A 32 -10.39 -6.43 -6.74
N LEU A 33 -10.58 -5.87 -5.55
CA LEU A 33 -11.66 -6.28 -4.65
C LEU A 33 -13.03 -6.08 -5.27
N LEU A 34 -13.27 -4.93 -5.92
CA LEU A 34 -14.54 -4.67 -6.61
C LEU A 34 -14.80 -5.66 -7.74
N LEU A 35 -13.77 -6.00 -8.51
CA LEU A 35 -13.89 -7.00 -9.59
C LEU A 35 -14.20 -8.39 -9.03
N LEU A 36 -13.54 -8.78 -7.95
CA LEU A 36 -13.79 -10.06 -7.30
C LEU A 36 -15.20 -10.13 -6.70
N ASP A 37 -15.66 -9.05 -6.05
CA ASP A 37 -17.03 -8.96 -5.52
C ASP A 37 -18.09 -9.03 -6.62
N ALA A 38 -17.79 -8.54 -7.82
CA ALA A 38 -18.70 -8.61 -8.96
C ALA A 38 -18.78 -10.01 -9.58
N MET A 39 -17.72 -10.81 -9.46
CA MET A 39 -17.59 -12.11 -10.12
C MET A 39 -17.87 -13.31 -9.20
N PHE A 40 -17.69 -13.15 -7.91
CA PHE A 40 -17.74 -14.25 -6.93
C PHE A 40 -18.62 -13.89 -5.73
N SER A 41 -18.99 -14.92 -4.95
CA SER A 41 -19.65 -14.68 -3.67
C SER A 41 -18.73 -13.91 -2.71
N PRO A 42 -19.27 -13.15 -1.73
CA PRO A 42 -18.47 -12.35 -0.82
C PRO A 42 -17.36 -13.13 -0.07
N ALA A 43 -17.63 -14.37 0.30
CA ALA A 43 -16.66 -15.22 0.99
C ALA A 43 -15.49 -15.61 0.07
N ILE A 44 -15.77 -15.99 -1.18
CA ILE A 44 -14.76 -16.34 -2.18
C ILE A 44 -13.98 -15.10 -2.58
N ALA A 45 -14.66 -13.98 -2.83
CA ALA A 45 -14.01 -12.71 -3.16
C ALA A 45 -13.03 -12.26 -2.07
N THR A 46 -13.43 -12.34 -0.81
CA THR A 46 -12.56 -12.01 0.34
C THR A 46 -11.35 -12.95 0.40
N GLY A 47 -11.54 -14.25 0.24
CA GLY A 47 -10.43 -15.21 0.24
C GLY A 47 -9.42 -14.97 -0.89
N LEU A 48 -9.92 -14.73 -2.11
CA LEU A 48 -9.07 -14.41 -3.25
C LEU A 48 -8.35 -13.07 -3.07
N TYR A 49 -9.02 -12.07 -2.51
CA TYR A 49 -8.43 -10.76 -2.20
C TYR A 49 -7.30 -10.88 -1.18
N LEU A 50 -7.46 -11.69 -0.13
CA LEU A 50 -6.43 -11.93 0.87
C LEU A 50 -5.16 -12.54 0.27
N LEU A 51 -5.28 -13.28 -0.81
CA LEU A 51 -4.12 -13.83 -1.54
C LEU A 51 -3.53 -12.85 -2.55
N ALA A 52 -4.39 -12.12 -3.26
CA ALA A 52 -3.98 -11.26 -4.36
C ALA A 52 -3.47 -9.88 -3.92
N ALA A 53 -4.04 -9.28 -2.88
CA ALA A 53 -3.65 -7.96 -2.39
C ALA A 53 -2.19 -7.90 -1.91
N PRO A 54 -1.66 -8.88 -1.16
CA PRO A 54 -0.23 -8.95 -0.85
C PRO A 54 0.66 -9.03 -2.10
N GLY A 55 0.21 -9.74 -3.13
CA GLY A 55 0.92 -9.83 -4.41
C GLY A 55 1.03 -8.48 -5.13
N VAL A 56 -0.07 -7.75 -5.23
CA VAL A 56 -0.10 -6.38 -5.81
C VAL A 56 0.79 -5.45 -4.99
N THR A 57 0.66 -5.48 -3.69
CA THR A 57 1.48 -4.64 -2.78
C THR A 57 2.96 -4.95 -2.91
N THR A 58 3.33 -6.23 -2.98
CA THR A 58 4.72 -6.66 -3.19
C THR A 58 5.27 -6.12 -4.50
N LEU A 59 4.50 -6.20 -5.58
CA LEU A 59 4.92 -5.72 -6.89
C LEU A 59 5.20 -4.21 -6.86
N VAL A 60 4.26 -3.42 -6.33
CA VAL A 60 4.41 -1.96 -6.25
C VAL A 60 5.54 -1.57 -5.29
N ALA A 61 5.66 -2.24 -4.15
CA ALA A 61 6.73 -2.01 -3.19
C ALA A 61 8.11 -2.33 -3.81
N ARG A 62 8.23 -3.41 -4.58
CA ARG A 62 9.48 -3.71 -5.30
C ARG A 62 9.86 -2.62 -6.29
N LEU A 63 8.90 -2.08 -7.02
CA LEU A 63 9.14 -0.96 -7.93
C LEU A 63 9.62 0.27 -7.17
N TYR A 64 8.97 0.59 -6.05
CA TYR A 64 9.34 1.71 -5.20
C TYR A 64 10.76 1.59 -4.64
N PHE A 65 11.09 0.44 -4.05
CA PHE A 65 12.41 0.23 -3.43
C PHE A 65 13.56 0.12 -4.44
N ARG A 66 13.27 -0.11 -5.71
CA ARG A 66 14.29 -0.06 -6.78
C ARG A 66 14.67 1.36 -7.17
N GLU A 67 13.86 2.33 -6.82
CA GLU A 67 14.16 3.73 -7.10
C GLU A 67 15.22 4.26 -6.14
N PRO A 68 16.17 5.10 -6.62
CA PRO A 68 17.12 5.75 -5.73
C PRO A 68 16.40 6.72 -4.80
N GLY A 69 16.79 6.73 -3.53
CA GLY A 69 16.18 7.60 -2.51
C GLY A 69 14.87 7.07 -1.92
N ALA A 70 14.59 5.76 -2.06
CA ALA A 70 13.47 5.13 -1.35
C ALA A 70 13.64 5.26 0.16
N GLU A 71 12.52 5.51 0.85
CA GLU A 71 12.47 5.62 2.31
C GLU A 71 12.78 4.27 2.98
N GLU A 72 13.02 4.32 4.29
CA GLU A 72 13.24 3.11 5.08
C GLU A 72 12.03 2.15 5.00
N PRO A 73 12.26 0.83 5.04
CA PRO A 73 11.19 -0.17 4.92
C PRO A 73 10.06 0.03 5.93
N LEU A 74 10.36 0.41 7.16
CA LEU A 74 9.36 0.64 8.20
C LEU A 74 8.46 1.84 7.87
N ILE A 75 9.04 2.96 7.47
CA ILE A 75 8.30 4.17 7.08
C ILE A 75 7.42 3.87 5.87
N THR A 76 7.97 3.16 4.89
CA THR A 76 7.24 2.73 3.69
C THR A 76 6.09 1.79 4.05
N ALA A 77 6.31 0.83 4.94
CA ALA A 77 5.27 -0.09 5.41
C ALA A 77 4.12 0.65 6.11
N ILE A 78 4.43 1.62 6.96
CA ILE A 78 3.43 2.47 7.62
C ILE A 78 2.63 3.26 6.59
N ALA A 79 3.28 3.90 5.62
CA ALA A 79 2.61 4.69 4.58
C ALA A 79 1.70 3.83 3.69
N PHE A 80 2.18 2.68 3.24
CA PHE A 80 1.38 1.74 2.44
C PHE A 80 0.17 1.24 3.21
N THR A 81 0.34 0.88 4.47
CA THR A 81 -0.74 0.38 5.32
C THR A 81 -1.78 1.46 5.59
N ALA A 82 -1.36 2.68 5.92
CA ALA A 82 -2.26 3.79 6.18
C ALA A 82 -3.09 4.17 4.94
N LEU A 83 -2.48 4.23 3.77
CA LEU A 83 -3.18 4.54 2.52
C LEU A 83 -4.06 3.38 2.07
N ALA A 84 -3.63 2.14 2.20
CA ALA A 84 -4.46 0.97 1.92
C ALA A 84 -5.70 0.97 2.82
N GLY A 85 -5.53 1.18 4.12
CA GLY A 85 -6.65 1.26 5.07
C GLY A 85 -7.60 2.41 4.77
N GLY A 86 -7.08 3.58 4.42
CA GLY A 86 -7.89 4.74 4.04
C GLY A 86 -8.71 4.51 2.77
N VAL A 87 -8.10 3.93 1.75
CA VAL A 87 -8.79 3.59 0.49
C VAL A 87 -9.82 2.50 0.71
N ASP A 88 -9.48 1.43 1.42
CA ASP A 88 -10.42 0.34 1.73
C ASP A 88 -11.63 0.84 2.52
N LEU A 89 -11.40 1.73 3.49
CA LEU A 89 -12.46 2.38 4.26
C LEU A 89 -13.38 3.23 3.36
N ALA A 90 -12.80 4.05 2.50
CA ALA A 90 -13.55 4.87 1.56
C ALA A 90 -14.37 4.01 0.59
N MET A 91 -13.77 2.98 0.02
CA MET A 91 -14.44 2.05 -0.90
C MET A 91 -15.58 1.29 -0.22
N ALA A 92 -15.38 0.81 0.99
CA ALA A 92 -16.42 0.13 1.77
C ALA A 92 -17.61 1.07 2.05
N THR A 93 -17.33 2.32 2.42
CA THR A 93 -18.37 3.33 2.68
C THR A 93 -19.17 3.66 1.41
N PHE A 94 -18.50 3.83 0.28
CA PHE A 94 -19.15 4.17 -0.99
C PHE A 94 -19.89 2.99 -1.61
N ALA A 95 -19.32 1.78 -1.56
CA ALA A 95 -19.88 0.61 -2.24
C ALA A 95 -21.03 -0.03 -1.46
N ARG A 96 -21.01 0.01 -0.14
CA ARG A 96 -21.97 -0.69 0.73
C ARG A 96 -22.96 0.23 1.43
N GLY A 97 -22.81 1.54 1.33
CA GLY A 97 -23.71 2.53 1.94
C GLY A 97 -23.74 2.54 3.48
N SER A 98 -23.09 1.58 4.12
CA SER A 98 -22.94 1.51 5.57
C SER A 98 -21.63 0.81 5.93
N PHE A 99 -21.00 1.31 6.96
CA PHE A 99 -19.86 0.65 7.56
C PHE A 99 -20.37 -0.55 8.38
N ASP A 100 -20.48 -1.70 7.73
CA ASP A 100 -20.92 -2.91 8.42
C ASP A 100 -19.76 -3.49 9.22
N LEU A 101 -19.82 -3.30 10.53
CA LEU A 101 -18.82 -3.71 11.50
C LEU A 101 -18.70 -5.24 11.67
N VAL A 102 -19.50 -6.02 10.95
CA VAL A 102 -19.52 -7.50 11.09
C VAL A 102 -18.24 -8.14 10.55
N TYR A 103 -17.50 -7.48 9.65
CA TYR A 103 -16.26 -8.00 9.08
C TYR A 103 -14.97 -7.18 9.39
N PRO A 104 -14.88 -6.40 10.49
CA PRO A 104 -13.75 -5.48 10.65
C PRO A 104 -12.43 -6.19 10.92
N THR A 105 -12.44 -7.38 11.51
CA THR A 105 -11.21 -8.08 11.92
C THR A 105 -10.60 -8.88 10.79
N ILE A 106 -11.38 -9.63 10.02
CA ILE A 106 -10.90 -10.49 8.94
C ILE A 106 -10.89 -9.74 7.61
N GLY A 107 -11.94 -8.97 7.32
CA GLY A 107 -12.08 -8.26 6.05
C GLY A 107 -11.25 -6.98 5.95
N PHE A 108 -10.88 -6.38 7.06
CA PHE A 108 -10.16 -5.10 7.08
C PHE A 108 -8.81 -5.18 7.80
N GLY A 109 -8.77 -5.67 9.03
CA GLY A 109 -7.56 -5.70 9.84
C GLY A 109 -6.50 -6.67 9.32
N PHE A 110 -6.89 -7.86 8.91
CA PHE A 110 -5.96 -8.87 8.41
C PHE A 110 -5.25 -8.49 7.11
N PRO A 111 -5.93 -7.94 6.08
CA PRO A 111 -5.26 -7.40 4.90
C PRO A 111 -4.25 -6.30 5.22
N LEU A 112 -4.54 -5.42 6.18
CA LEU A 112 -3.62 -4.36 6.59
C LEU A 112 -2.35 -4.91 7.24
N ILE A 113 -2.47 -5.93 8.07
CA ILE A 113 -1.32 -6.62 8.66
C ILE A 113 -0.46 -7.26 7.55
N LEU A 114 -1.08 -7.88 6.55
CA LEU A 114 -0.38 -8.45 5.40
C LEU A 114 0.33 -7.37 4.58
N VAL A 115 -0.34 -6.25 4.29
CA VAL A 115 0.26 -5.12 3.57
C VAL A 115 1.49 -4.60 4.32
N PHE A 116 1.38 -4.42 5.62
CA PHE A 116 2.48 -3.97 6.46
C PHE A 116 3.66 -4.95 6.42
N GLY A 117 3.40 -6.24 6.68
CA GLY A 117 4.44 -7.27 6.70
C GLY A 117 5.12 -7.46 5.36
N VAL A 118 4.34 -7.55 4.29
CA VAL A 118 4.84 -7.72 2.91
C VAL A 118 5.66 -6.51 2.47
N THR A 119 5.21 -5.30 2.75
CA THR A 119 5.94 -4.07 2.39
C THR A 119 7.28 -4.00 3.14
N GLY A 120 7.27 -4.25 4.43
CA GLY A 120 8.48 -4.28 5.24
C GLY A 120 9.48 -5.33 4.77
N LEU A 121 9.04 -6.56 4.54
CA LEU A 121 9.89 -7.65 4.03
C LEU A 121 10.44 -7.34 2.64
N THR A 122 9.63 -6.78 1.75
CA THR A 122 10.08 -6.40 0.41
C THR A 122 11.20 -5.36 0.50
N GLY A 123 11.08 -4.39 1.38
CA GLY A 123 12.11 -3.38 1.60
C GLY A 123 13.42 -3.96 2.14
N GLU A 124 13.35 -5.00 2.95
CA GLU A 124 14.56 -5.69 3.45
C GLU A 124 15.23 -6.57 2.40
N LEU A 125 14.44 -7.19 1.52
CA LEU A 125 14.93 -8.16 0.54
C LEU A 125 15.38 -7.54 -0.78
N VAL A 126 14.86 -6.35 -1.15
CA VAL A 126 15.25 -5.68 -2.40
C VAL A 126 16.62 -5.00 -2.21
N PRO A 127 17.63 -5.32 -3.04
CA PRO A 127 18.91 -4.64 -2.98
C PRO A 127 18.73 -3.16 -3.26
N ARG A 128 19.17 -2.32 -2.35
CA ARG A 128 19.17 -0.87 -2.55
C ARG A 128 20.27 -0.50 -3.54
N PRO A 129 20.02 0.41 -4.49
CA PRO A 129 21.09 0.95 -5.28
C PRO A 129 22.08 1.62 -4.33
N HIS A 130 23.35 1.19 -4.38
CA HIS A 130 24.41 1.79 -3.58
C HIS A 130 24.47 3.28 -3.94
N SER A 131 24.25 4.14 -2.96
CA SER A 131 24.60 5.54 -3.10
C SER A 131 26.12 5.57 -3.29
N ARG A 132 26.58 5.81 -4.51
CA ARG A 132 27.97 6.17 -4.74
C ARG A 132 28.19 7.52 -4.06
N THR A 133 28.79 7.44 -2.92
CA THR A 133 29.37 8.62 -2.28
C THR A 133 30.55 9.10 -3.07
#